data_2bbc242dbe016ee20b7450e5aedd42ff
#
_entry.id   2bbc242dbe016ee20b7450e5aedd42ff
#
_cell.length_a   1.000
_cell.length_b   1.000
_cell.length_c   1.000
_cell.angle_alpha   90.00
_cell.angle_beta   90.00
_cell.angle_gamma   90.00
#
_symmetry.space_group_name_H-M   'P 1'
#
loop_
_entity.id
_entity.type
_entity.pdbx_description
1 polymer ?
#
loop_
_entity_poly.entity_id
_entity_poly.type
_entity_poly.pdbx_seq_one_letter_code
_entity_poly.pdbx_strand_id
1 'polypeptide(L)'
;MIIAQSGEIIAFEGDTSYWHLDYRDNFYKCCCKWIIKDKVTVKKIKQDFKEGKENLVTADSKKEGTRRHYFAYMPMGVNGWILCYALPEQAAQQSYNFIEDYEISFMIVFIVLVTLLILYIVYENHTRNKELLKYAQTDALTGLYNKETTEQLTDELLSEDENKYHAFLILDVDCFKQINDIYGHAVGDIVLQKFGKLLKGTFREGDILGRIGGDEFGVIMKNIQTKDIAMKKAEELLAKTQAYKIDELKGNNISISIGISTAPQDGDCYMDLYKRADQALYQAKRSGKARVCNYFS
;
A
#
# COMPACT_ATOMS: atom_id res chain seq x y z
N MET A 1 0.77 62.60 -1.54
CA MET A 1 0.19 63.94 -1.21
C MET A 1 0.89 64.45 0.05
N ILE A 2 1.27 65.70 0.06
CA ILE A 2 1.84 66.40 1.22
C ILE A 2 0.86 67.49 1.66
N ILE A 3 0.56 67.54 2.95
CA ILE A 3 -0.47 68.41 3.53
C ILE A 3 0.16 69.19 4.70
N ALA A 4 -0.14 70.49 4.83
CA ALA A 4 0.12 71.24 6.06
C ALA A 4 -0.82 70.88 7.19
N GLN A 5 -0.45 71.09 8.44
CA GLN A 5 -1.34 70.89 9.61
C GLN A 5 -2.65 71.69 9.51
N SER A 6 -2.66 72.83 8.79
CA SER A 6 -3.86 73.62 8.48
C SER A 6 -4.85 72.90 7.57
N GLY A 7 -4.40 71.79 6.90
CA GLY A 7 -5.15 71.07 5.87
C GLY A 7 -4.93 71.62 4.46
N GLU A 8 -4.03 72.56 4.27
CA GLU A 8 -3.63 73.04 2.95
C GLU A 8 -2.83 71.97 2.21
N ILE A 9 -3.14 71.69 0.96
CA ILE A 9 -2.42 70.72 0.13
C ILE A 9 -1.20 71.39 -0.46
N ILE A 10 -0.01 70.95 -0.06
CA ILE A 10 1.26 71.51 -0.47
C ILE A 10 1.72 70.89 -1.80
N ALA A 11 1.58 69.60 -1.92
CA ALA A 11 1.92 68.83 -3.12
C ALA A 11 1.04 67.62 -3.27
N PHE A 12 0.75 67.28 -4.50
CA PHE A 12 -0.04 66.11 -4.85
C PHE A 12 0.58 65.41 -6.05
N GLU A 13 0.73 64.12 -5.95
CA GLU A 13 1.14 63.26 -7.04
C GLU A 13 0.23 62.01 -7.06
N GLY A 14 -0.26 61.65 -8.24
CA GLY A 14 -1.16 60.50 -8.42
C GLY A 14 -2.43 60.84 -9.20
N ASP A 15 -3.29 59.86 -9.36
CA ASP A 15 -4.54 60.01 -10.10
C ASP A 15 -5.57 60.80 -9.29
N THR A 16 -5.83 62.03 -9.74
CA THR A 16 -6.80 62.97 -9.11
C THR A 16 -8.24 62.51 -9.31
N SER A 17 -8.51 61.63 -10.28
CA SER A 17 -9.87 61.17 -10.58
C SER A 17 -10.54 60.44 -9.40
N TYR A 18 -9.73 59.73 -8.60
CA TYR A 18 -10.17 59.04 -7.42
C TYR A 18 -10.54 59.94 -6.25
N TRP A 19 -9.87 61.11 -6.16
CA TRP A 19 -10.00 61.94 -4.94
C TRP A 19 -10.77 63.22 -5.16
N HIS A 20 -11.09 63.60 -6.40
CA HIS A 20 -11.70 64.89 -6.75
C HIS A 20 -11.13 66.09 -5.98
N LEU A 21 -9.79 66.03 -5.76
CA LEU A 21 -9.07 67.06 -5.04
C LEU A 21 -8.55 68.10 -6.03
N ASP A 22 -8.90 69.38 -5.79
CA ASP A 22 -8.27 70.53 -6.41
C ASP A 22 -7.18 71.07 -5.45
N TYR A 23 -6.05 71.54 -5.96
CA TYR A 23 -4.95 72.19 -5.17
C TYR A 23 -5.47 73.38 -4.32
N ARG A 24 -6.59 73.91 -4.65
CA ARG A 24 -7.22 75.04 -3.95
C ARG A 24 -8.08 74.59 -2.80
N ASP A 25 -8.31 73.32 -2.65
CA ASP A 25 -9.20 72.78 -1.64
C ASP A 25 -8.43 72.47 -0.35
N ASN A 26 -9.12 72.63 0.76
CA ASN A 26 -8.59 72.21 2.05
C ASN A 26 -8.89 70.74 2.27
N PHE A 27 -7.87 69.96 2.54
CA PHE A 27 -7.95 68.50 2.77
C PHE A 27 -9.07 68.11 3.73
N TYR A 28 -9.21 68.82 4.83
CA TYR A 28 -10.28 68.49 5.80
C TYR A 28 -11.68 68.72 5.27
N LYS A 29 -11.85 69.69 4.37
CA LYS A 29 -13.15 69.90 3.72
C LYS A 29 -13.43 68.81 2.70
N CYS A 30 -12.43 68.40 1.98
CA CYS A 30 -12.52 67.36 0.97
C CYS A 30 -12.71 65.96 1.61
N CYS A 31 -11.95 65.63 2.67
CA CYS A 31 -12.12 64.38 3.42
C CYS A 31 -13.57 64.21 3.94
N CYS A 32 -14.11 65.25 4.52
CA CYS A 32 -15.48 65.19 5.02
C CYS A 32 -16.54 64.98 3.93
N LYS A 33 -16.25 65.44 2.72
CA LYS A 33 -17.23 65.48 1.61
C LYS A 33 -17.16 64.23 0.73
N TRP A 34 -16.00 63.62 0.55
CA TRP A 34 -15.76 62.64 -0.51
C TRP A 34 -15.14 61.32 -0.06
N ILE A 35 -14.30 61.35 0.99
CA ILE A 35 -13.36 60.23 1.25
C ILE A 35 -13.81 59.38 2.44
N ILE A 36 -14.30 59.99 3.53
CA ILE A 36 -14.53 59.28 4.79
C ILE A 36 -15.98 59.36 5.20
N LYS A 37 -16.63 58.18 5.24
CA LYS A 37 -18.04 58.06 5.66
C LYS A 37 -18.22 58.32 7.13
N ASP A 38 -17.22 57.99 7.94
CA ASP A 38 -17.26 58.12 9.38
C ASP A 38 -16.67 59.44 9.89
N LYS A 39 -17.49 60.23 10.54
CA LYS A 39 -17.09 61.51 11.15
C LYS A 39 -16.08 61.35 12.29
N VAL A 40 -16.04 60.20 12.95
CA VAL A 40 -15.10 59.91 14.06
C VAL A 40 -13.67 59.79 13.51
N THR A 41 -13.51 59.12 12.38
CA THR A 41 -12.24 58.94 11.70
C THR A 41 -11.63 60.27 11.25
N VAL A 42 -12.46 61.22 10.73
CA VAL A 42 -11.96 62.54 10.33
C VAL A 42 -11.50 63.36 11.55
N LYS A 43 -12.20 63.26 12.69
CA LYS A 43 -11.78 63.92 13.94
C LYS A 43 -10.44 63.36 14.42
N LYS A 44 -10.28 62.04 14.35
CA LYS A 44 -9.05 61.34 14.72
C LYS A 44 -7.88 61.80 13.84
N ILE A 45 -8.04 61.82 12.55
CA ILE A 45 -7.00 62.31 11.61
C ILE A 45 -6.60 63.73 11.94
N LYS A 46 -7.57 64.64 12.20
CA LYS A 46 -7.28 66.03 12.63
C LYS A 46 -6.48 66.11 13.89
N GLN A 47 -6.78 65.26 14.87
CA GLN A 47 -6.09 65.19 16.13
C GLN A 47 -4.66 64.67 15.97
N ASP A 48 -4.50 63.55 15.23
CA ASP A 48 -3.22 62.95 14.93
C ASP A 48 -2.29 63.91 14.16
N PHE A 49 -2.84 64.70 13.24
CA PHE A 49 -2.10 65.73 12.50
C PHE A 49 -1.58 66.82 13.46
N LYS A 50 -2.39 67.28 14.42
CA LYS A 50 -1.99 68.26 15.42
C LYS A 50 -0.92 67.72 16.37
N GLU A 51 -1.06 66.44 16.74
CA GLU A 51 -0.16 65.78 17.66
C GLU A 51 1.11 65.22 16.99
N GLY A 52 1.22 65.32 15.65
CA GLY A 52 2.33 64.80 14.88
C GLY A 52 2.44 63.27 14.98
N LYS A 53 1.30 62.59 14.99
CA LYS A 53 1.24 61.08 15.04
C LYS A 53 1.05 60.50 13.64
N GLU A 54 1.70 59.37 13.42
CA GLU A 54 1.48 58.55 12.25
C GLU A 54 0.33 57.54 12.50
N ASN A 55 -0.42 57.23 11.49
CA ASN A 55 -1.49 56.23 11.57
C ASN A 55 -1.91 55.71 10.18
N LEU A 56 -2.57 54.56 10.18
CA LEU A 56 -3.23 53.96 9.04
C LEU A 56 -4.73 53.83 9.35
N VAL A 57 -5.54 54.40 8.51
CA VAL A 57 -7.00 54.32 8.63
C VAL A 57 -7.64 53.77 7.36
N THR A 58 -8.77 53.10 7.49
CA THR A 58 -9.57 52.66 6.36
C THR A 58 -10.68 53.68 6.09
N ALA A 59 -10.87 54.05 4.85
CA ALA A 59 -11.86 55.02 4.43
C ALA A 59 -12.77 54.44 3.33
N ASP A 60 -14.07 54.57 3.49
CA ASP A 60 -15.05 54.16 2.47
C ASP A 60 -15.42 55.38 1.61
N SER A 61 -15.32 55.29 0.28
CA SER A 61 -15.73 56.32 -0.65
C SER A 61 -17.27 56.48 -0.68
N LYS A 62 -17.74 57.74 -0.66
CA LYS A 62 -19.19 58.03 -0.68
C LYS A 62 -19.80 57.97 -2.08
N LYS A 63 -19.01 58.04 -3.15
CA LYS A 63 -19.52 58.34 -4.50
C LYS A 63 -19.65 57.14 -5.44
N GLU A 64 -18.91 56.06 -5.20
CA GLU A 64 -18.99 54.87 -6.06
C GLU A 64 -19.04 53.62 -5.18
N GLY A 65 -20.26 53.13 -4.97
CA GLY A 65 -20.53 51.85 -4.31
C GLY A 65 -19.36 51.22 -3.53
N THR A 66 -19.25 51.54 -2.23
CA THR A 66 -18.37 50.86 -1.23
C THR A 66 -16.99 50.44 -1.68
N ARG A 67 -16.20 51.33 -2.28
CA ARG A 67 -14.74 51.06 -2.47
C ARG A 67 -13.99 51.53 -1.24
N ARG A 68 -13.41 50.57 -0.51
CA ARG A 68 -12.58 50.84 0.64
C ARG A 68 -11.19 51.28 0.18
N HIS A 69 -10.60 52.25 0.91
CA HIS A 69 -9.24 52.75 0.69
C HIS A 69 -8.47 52.71 2.00
N TYR A 70 -7.21 52.34 1.88
CA TYR A 70 -6.24 52.48 2.98
C TYR A 70 -5.58 53.86 2.88
N PHE A 71 -5.69 54.62 3.99
CA PHE A 71 -5.11 55.96 4.08
C PHE A 71 -4.07 56.00 5.18
N ALA A 72 -2.80 56.09 4.79
CA ALA A 72 -1.66 56.19 5.71
C ALA A 72 -1.18 57.66 5.74
N TYR A 73 -0.81 58.10 6.91
CA TYR A 73 -0.24 59.44 7.06
C TYR A 73 0.89 59.42 8.11
N MET A 74 1.94 60.25 7.88
CA MET A 74 3.06 60.38 8.75
C MET A 74 3.62 61.80 8.74
N PRO A 75 4.08 62.37 9.88
CA PRO A 75 4.71 63.68 9.98
C PRO A 75 6.09 63.64 9.29
N MET A 76 6.39 64.66 8.48
CA MET A 76 7.70 64.74 7.80
C MET A 76 8.80 65.39 8.69
N GLY A 77 8.49 65.88 9.85
CA GLY A 77 9.45 66.58 10.77
C GLY A 77 9.90 67.95 10.30
N VAL A 78 9.38 68.47 9.16
CA VAL A 78 9.74 69.78 8.57
C VAL A 78 8.45 70.56 8.36
N ASN A 79 8.49 71.84 8.79
CA ASN A 79 7.41 72.84 8.59
C ASN A 79 6.01 72.38 9.02
N GLY A 80 5.89 71.33 9.84
CA GLY A 80 4.59 70.75 10.21
C GLY A 80 3.88 70.03 9.05
N TRP A 81 4.64 69.61 8.01
CA TRP A 81 4.09 68.88 6.87
C TRP A 81 3.85 67.42 7.18
N ILE A 82 2.81 66.85 6.57
CA ILE A 82 2.38 65.49 6.75
C ILE A 82 2.32 64.84 5.37
N LEU A 83 3.07 63.75 5.25
CA LEU A 83 2.97 62.90 4.06
C LEU A 83 1.75 62.00 4.21
N CYS A 84 0.88 62.00 3.23
CA CYS A 84 -0.33 61.17 3.15
C CYS A 84 -0.24 60.28 1.91
N TYR A 85 -0.53 59.00 2.11
CA TYR A 85 -0.62 58.01 1.06
C TYR A 85 -1.97 57.32 1.08
N ALA A 86 -2.57 57.18 -0.06
CA ALA A 86 -3.84 56.46 -0.17
C ALA A 86 -3.77 55.38 -1.24
N LEU A 87 -4.21 54.21 -0.87
CA LEU A 87 -4.18 53.03 -1.73
C LEU A 87 -5.60 52.42 -1.81
N PRO A 88 -6.19 52.27 -3.00
CA PRO A 88 -7.45 51.52 -3.16
C PRO A 88 -7.25 50.07 -2.70
N GLU A 89 -8.24 49.52 -1.97
CA GLU A 89 -8.24 48.12 -1.52
C GLU A 89 -8.03 47.15 -2.69
N GLN A 90 -8.61 47.43 -3.85
CA GLN A 90 -8.45 46.62 -5.04
C GLN A 90 -6.98 46.54 -5.54
N ALA A 91 -6.26 47.68 -5.47
CA ALA A 91 -4.85 47.68 -5.85
C ALA A 91 -3.97 46.91 -4.85
N ALA A 92 -4.32 46.95 -3.56
CA ALA A 92 -3.68 46.14 -2.54
C ALA A 92 -4.00 44.64 -2.75
N GLN A 93 -5.26 44.30 -2.99
CA GLN A 93 -5.68 42.91 -3.23
C GLN A 93 -5.10 42.29 -4.50
N GLN A 94 -4.97 43.07 -5.59
CA GLN A 94 -4.36 42.56 -6.81
C GLN A 94 -2.92 42.03 -6.61
N SER A 95 -2.17 42.64 -5.70
CA SER A 95 -0.82 42.18 -5.35
C SER A 95 -0.81 40.92 -4.48
N TYR A 96 -1.94 40.58 -3.81
CA TYR A 96 -2.09 39.38 -2.99
C TYR A 96 -2.68 38.20 -3.76
N ASN A 97 -3.56 38.42 -4.73
CA ASN A 97 -4.18 37.34 -5.52
C ASN A 97 -3.15 36.47 -6.22
N PHE A 98 -2.06 37.05 -6.64
CA PHE A 98 -0.91 36.30 -7.21
C PHE A 98 -0.33 35.27 -6.20
N ILE A 99 -0.24 35.63 -4.92
CA ILE A 99 0.30 34.73 -3.88
C ILE A 99 -0.69 33.58 -3.61
N GLU A 100 -1.99 33.85 -3.56
CA GLU A 100 -3.03 32.83 -3.34
C GLU A 100 -3.06 31.78 -4.47
N ASP A 101 -2.89 32.20 -5.72
CA ASP A 101 -2.84 31.28 -6.88
C ASP A 101 -1.66 30.32 -6.80
N TYR A 102 -0.48 30.80 -6.34
CA TYR A 102 0.69 29.95 -6.12
C TYR A 102 0.52 29.00 -4.94
N GLU A 103 -0.10 29.43 -3.83
CA GLU A 103 -0.38 28.57 -2.68
C GLU A 103 -1.28 27.41 -3.06
N ILE A 104 -2.37 27.68 -3.79
CA ILE A 104 -3.29 26.64 -4.27
C ILE A 104 -2.57 25.67 -5.21
N SER A 105 -1.82 26.18 -6.17
CA SER A 105 -1.06 25.36 -7.12
C SER A 105 -0.04 24.47 -6.41
N PHE A 106 0.68 25.02 -5.44
CA PHE A 106 1.63 24.27 -4.62
C PHE A 106 0.95 23.17 -3.81
N MET A 107 -0.20 23.48 -3.18
CA MET A 107 -0.98 22.49 -2.43
C MET A 107 -1.44 21.33 -3.32
N ILE A 108 -1.93 21.63 -4.54
CA ILE A 108 -2.35 20.59 -5.49
C ILE A 108 -1.17 19.68 -5.86
N VAL A 109 -0.03 20.25 -6.22
CA VAL A 109 1.18 19.49 -6.55
C VAL A 109 1.62 18.63 -5.37
N PHE A 110 1.63 19.19 -4.16
CA PHE A 110 1.98 18.46 -2.93
C PHE A 110 1.04 17.27 -2.68
N ILE A 111 -0.28 17.46 -2.80
CA ILE A 111 -1.28 16.39 -2.64
C ILE A 111 -1.05 15.28 -3.67
N VAL A 112 -0.79 15.65 -4.94
CA VAL A 112 -0.50 14.67 -6.01
C VAL A 112 0.75 13.85 -5.67
N LEU A 113 1.83 14.51 -5.25
CA LEU A 113 3.07 13.82 -4.87
C LEU A 113 2.88 12.88 -3.68
N VAL A 114 2.16 13.32 -2.63
CA VAL A 114 1.86 12.47 -1.47
C VAL A 114 1.00 11.28 -1.88
N THR A 115 0.01 11.49 -2.75
CA THR A 115 -0.85 10.41 -3.24
C THR A 115 -0.04 9.37 -4.03
N LEU A 116 0.83 9.82 -4.92
CA LEU A 116 1.73 8.92 -5.67
C LEU A 116 2.67 8.15 -4.75
N LEU A 117 3.21 8.79 -3.72
CA LEU A 117 4.06 8.13 -2.72
C LEU A 117 3.29 7.05 -1.96
N ILE A 118 2.07 7.34 -1.53
CA ILE A 118 1.22 6.36 -0.83
C ILE A 118 0.93 5.16 -1.75
N LEU A 119 0.54 5.40 -3.00
CA LEU A 119 0.30 4.34 -3.98
C LEU A 119 1.54 3.47 -4.21
N TYR A 120 2.72 4.09 -4.31
CA TYR A 120 3.99 3.38 -4.42
C TYR A 120 4.26 2.48 -3.21
N ILE A 121 4.09 3.00 -1.98
CA ILE A 121 4.29 2.23 -0.74
C ILE A 121 3.30 1.05 -0.66
N VAL A 122 2.03 1.27 -1.00
CA VAL A 122 1.01 0.21 -1.00
C VAL A 122 1.36 -0.88 -2.02
N TYR A 123 1.78 -0.48 -3.23
CA TYR A 123 2.21 -1.41 -4.26
C TYR A 123 3.43 -2.26 -3.82
N GLU A 124 4.45 -1.62 -3.26
CA GLU A 124 5.65 -2.32 -2.77
C GLU A 124 5.33 -3.28 -1.62
N ASN A 125 4.54 -2.83 -0.64
CA ASN A 125 4.10 -3.69 0.47
C ASN A 125 3.27 -4.88 -0.02
N HIS A 126 2.39 -4.68 -0.99
CA HIS A 126 1.60 -5.78 -1.56
C HIS A 126 2.49 -6.83 -2.24
N THR A 127 3.50 -6.40 -2.98
CA THR A 127 4.46 -7.30 -3.64
C THR A 127 5.30 -8.07 -2.62
N ARG A 128 5.84 -7.38 -1.62
CA ARG A 128 6.61 -8.01 -0.53
C ARG A 128 5.77 -9.01 0.28
N ASN A 129 4.53 -8.67 0.59
CA ASN A 129 3.64 -9.58 1.33
C ASN A 129 3.33 -10.86 0.54
N LYS A 130 3.16 -10.78 -0.79
CA LYS A 130 3.00 -11.97 -1.63
C LYS A 130 4.23 -12.88 -1.60
N GLU A 131 5.43 -12.32 -1.64
CA GLU A 131 6.66 -13.09 -1.52
C GLU A 131 6.80 -13.72 -0.13
N LEU A 132 6.56 -12.95 0.93
CA LEU A 132 6.61 -13.48 2.31
C LEU A 132 5.60 -14.61 2.53
N LEU A 133 4.37 -14.46 2.03
CA LEU A 133 3.36 -15.51 2.08
C LEU A 133 3.82 -16.76 1.31
N LYS A 134 4.40 -16.60 0.14
CA LYS A 134 4.93 -17.72 -0.64
C LYS A 134 6.06 -18.45 0.10
N TYR A 135 6.97 -17.73 0.73
CA TYR A 135 8.02 -18.32 1.57
C TYR A 135 7.45 -19.00 2.83
N ALA A 136 6.40 -18.43 3.43
CA ALA A 136 5.73 -19.01 4.59
C ALA A 136 4.92 -20.27 4.24
N GLN A 137 4.47 -20.43 2.99
CA GLN A 137 3.60 -21.51 2.54
C GLN A 137 4.34 -22.70 1.92
N THR A 138 5.57 -22.52 1.52
CA THR A 138 6.31 -23.56 0.78
C THR A 138 7.53 -24.07 1.55
N ASP A 139 7.86 -25.35 1.35
CA ASP A 139 9.13 -25.93 1.78
C ASP A 139 10.28 -25.37 0.93
N ALA A 140 11.27 -24.78 1.56
CA ALA A 140 12.37 -24.08 0.90
C ALA A 140 13.25 -25.00 0.04
N LEU A 141 13.34 -26.31 0.37
CA LEU A 141 14.16 -27.27 -0.35
C LEU A 141 13.49 -27.75 -1.64
N THR A 142 12.21 -28.11 -1.57
CA THR A 142 11.49 -28.77 -2.66
C THR A 142 10.57 -27.83 -3.45
N GLY A 143 10.21 -26.68 -2.87
CA GLY A 143 9.26 -25.73 -3.44
C GLY A 143 7.84 -26.28 -3.55
N LEU A 144 7.52 -27.35 -2.83
CA LEU A 144 6.15 -27.84 -2.57
C LEU A 144 5.55 -27.09 -1.40
N TYR A 145 4.26 -27.25 -1.11
CA TYR A 145 3.71 -26.71 0.13
C TYR A 145 4.41 -27.31 1.34
N ASN A 146 4.56 -26.52 2.40
CA ASN A 146 5.02 -27.03 3.68
C ASN A 146 3.87 -27.79 4.40
N LYS A 147 4.17 -28.44 5.51
CA LYS A 147 3.19 -29.21 6.29
C LYS A 147 1.95 -28.40 6.66
N GLU A 148 2.15 -27.22 7.24
CA GLU A 148 1.07 -26.37 7.74
C GLU A 148 0.12 -25.95 6.62
N THR A 149 0.67 -25.50 5.49
CA THR A 149 -0.12 -25.13 4.31
C THR A 149 -0.84 -26.33 3.68
N THR A 150 -0.20 -27.50 3.67
CA THR A 150 -0.80 -28.73 3.14
C THR A 150 -2.00 -29.12 3.99
N GLU A 151 -1.90 -29.06 5.31
CA GLU A 151 -2.97 -29.30 6.25
C GLU A 151 -4.14 -28.31 6.05
N GLN A 152 -3.85 -27.02 6.08
CA GLN A 152 -4.84 -25.96 5.89
C GLN A 152 -5.61 -26.10 4.56
N LEU A 153 -4.90 -26.23 3.43
CA LEU A 153 -5.54 -26.36 2.12
C LEU A 153 -6.36 -27.64 1.97
N THR A 154 -5.98 -28.70 2.70
CA THR A 154 -6.75 -29.94 2.70
C THR A 154 -8.04 -29.77 3.48
N ASP A 155 -8.00 -29.19 4.67
CA ASP A 155 -9.19 -28.96 5.49
C ASP A 155 -10.16 -27.96 4.82
N GLU A 156 -9.64 -26.91 4.18
CA GLU A 156 -10.45 -26.00 3.35
C GLU A 156 -11.15 -26.74 2.22
N LEU A 157 -10.42 -27.59 1.47
CA LEU A 157 -10.97 -28.38 0.38
C LEU A 157 -12.09 -29.34 0.86
N LEU A 158 -11.86 -30.04 1.96
CA LEU A 158 -12.82 -31.00 2.49
C LEU A 158 -14.10 -30.34 3.02
N SER A 159 -13.97 -29.13 3.57
CA SER A 159 -15.12 -28.34 4.04
C SER A 159 -15.97 -27.76 2.90
N GLU A 160 -15.35 -27.41 1.76
CA GLU A 160 -16.05 -26.85 0.60
C GLU A 160 -16.75 -27.93 -0.26
N ASP A 161 -16.18 -29.12 -0.33
CA ASP A 161 -16.56 -30.19 -1.25
C ASP A 161 -16.97 -31.51 -0.55
N GLU A 162 -17.76 -31.43 0.52
CA GLU A 162 -18.14 -32.56 1.38
C GLU A 162 -18.65 -33.82 0.64
N ASN A 163 -19.23 -33.65 -0.55
CA ASN A 163 -19.82 -34.74 -1.33
C ASN A 163 -18.91 -35.26 -2.45
N LYS A 164 -17.74 -34.74 -2.58
CA LYS A 164 -16.79 -35.14 -3.64
C LYS A 164 -15.73 -36.10 -3.10
N TYR A 165 -15.31 -37.01 -3.97
CA TYR A 165 -14.24 -37.94 -3.60
C TYR A 165 -12.87 -37.30 -3.79
N HIS A 166 -12.05 -37.40 -2.75
CA HIS A 166 -10.67 -36.98 -2.76
C HIS A 166 -9.78 -38.13 -2.29
N ALA A 167 -8.54 -38.19 -2.74
CA ALA A 167 -7.57 -39.15 -2.20
C ALA A 167 -6.42 -38.41 -1.56
N PHE A 168 -6.04 -38.83 -0.39
CA PHE A 168 -4.85 -38.40 0.31
C PHE A 168 -3.80 -39.52 0.26
N LEU A 169 -2.61 -39.18 -0.23
CA LEU A 169 -1.48 -40.09 -0.34
C LEU A 169 -0.36 -39.59 0.57
N ILE A 170 0.15 -40.45 1.44
CA ILE A 170 1.42 -40.23 2.13
C ILE A 170 2.49 -41.06 1.42
N LEU A 171 3.61 -40.38 1.13
CA LEU A 171 4.74 -40.97 0.44
C LEU A 171 6.00 -40.79 1.30
N ASP A 172 6.84 -41.83 1.33
CA ASP A 172 8.08 -41.82 2.09
C ASP A 172 9.21 -42.38 1.22
N VAL A 173 10.36 -41.72 1.23
CA VAL A 173 11.52 -42.18 0.50
C VAL A 173 12.22 -43.30 1.27
N ASP A 174 12.11 -44.51 0.75
CA ASP A 174 12.63 -45.70 1.42
C ASP A 174 14.14 -45.60 1.69
N CYS A 175 14.54 -45.93 2.91
CA CYS A 175 15.96 -45.93 3.32
C CYS A 175 16.67 -44.58 3.17
N PHE A 176 15.97 -43.44 3.24
CA PHE A 176 16.54 -42.12 3.05
C PHE A 176 17.70 -41.83 4.00
N LYS A 177 17.64 -42.30 5.25
CA LYS A 177 18.76 -42.20 6.18
C LYS A 177 20.03 -42.87 5.63
N GLN A 178 19.92 -44.04 4.99
CA GLN A 178 21.08 -44.71 4.39
C GLN A 178 21.66 -43.89 3.22
N ILE A 179 20.80 -43.23 2.44
CA ILE A 179 21.27 -42.31 1.39
C ILE A 179 22.13 -41.20 2.00
N ASN A 180 21.65 -40.57 3.07
CA ASN A 180 22.41 -39.54 3.78
C ASN A 180 23.72 -40.08 4.38
N ASP A 181 23.70 -41.26 4.97
CA ASP A 181 24.87 -41.88 5.60
C ASP A 181 25.95 -42.26 4.58
N ILE A 182 25.55 -42.67 3.36
CA ILE A 182 26.49 -43.12 2.30
C ILE A 182 26.98 -41.97 1.42
N TYR A 183 26.07 -41.06 1.04
CA TYR A 183 26.34 -40.03 0.04
C TYR A 183 26.45 -38.62 0.62
N GLY A 184 26.11 -38.46 1.91
CA GLY A 184 26.08 -37.17 2.60
C GLY A 184 24.75 -36.43 2.45
N HIS A 185 24.43 -35.51 3.39
CA HIS A 185 23.20 -34.75 3.44
C HIS A 185 22.94 -33.90 2.19
N ALA A 186 24.01 -33.35 1.58
CA ALA A 186 23.86 -32.56 0.35
C ALA A 186 23.28 -33.38 -0.80
N VAL A 187 23.63 -34.65 -0.91
CA VAL A 187 23.06 -35.56 -1.92
C VAL A 187 21.63 -35.94 -1.55
N GLY A 188 21.36 -36.17 -0.26
CA GLY A 188 19.97 -36.35 0.22
C GLY A 188 19.06 -35.18 -0.14
N ASP A 189 19.54 -33.97 0.03
CA ASP A 189 18.78 -32.76 -0.36
C ASP A 189 18.48 -32.73 -1.87
N ILE A 190 19.44 -33.09 -2.71
CA ILE A 190 19.25 -33.21 -4.16
C ILE A 190 18.18 -34.27 -4.49
N VAL A 191 18.22 -35.42 -3.79
CA VAL A 191 17.22 -36.49 -3.93
C VAL A 191 15.81 -35.96 -3.65
N LEU A 192 15.63 -35.25 -2.53
CA LEU A 192 14.34 -34.67 -2.17
C LEU A 192 13.85 -33.60 -3.18
N GLN A 193 14.77 -32.76 -3.68
CA GLN A 193 14.47 -31.78 -4.72
C GLN A 193 14.01 -32.43 -6.02
N LYS A 194 14.73 -33.47 -6.45
CA LYS A 194 14.41 -34.24 -7.67
C LYS A 194 13.09 -34.98 -7.52
N PHE A 195 12.82 -35.55 -6.35
CA PHE A 195 11.55 -36.20 -6.05
C PHE A 195 10.37 -35.18 -6.03
N GLY A 196 10.54 -34.00 -5.43
CA GLY A 196 9.55 -32.93 -5.49
C GLY A 196 9.22 -32.50 -6.93
N LYS A 197 10.23 -32.42 -7.83
CA LYS A 197 10.00 -32.16 -9.25
C LYS A 197 9.24 -33.32 -9.94
N LEU A 198 9.54 -34.56 -9.58
CA LEU A 198 8.84 -35.73 -10.10
C LEU A 198 7.35 -35.73 -9.69
N LEU A 199 7.03 -35.33 -8.46
CA LEU A 199 5.67 -35.16 -8.00
C LEU A 199 4.93 -34.10 -8.82
N LYS A 200 5.52 -32.91 -9.01
CA LYS A 200 4.95 -31.85 -9.87
C LYS A 200 4.70 -32.30 -11.32
N GLY A 201 5.57 -33.13 -11.85
CA GLY A 201 5.42 -33.66 -13.21
C GLY A 201 4.47 -34.87 -13.32
N THR A 202 4.00 -35.44 -12.21
CA THR A 202 3.11 -36.62 -12.19
C THR A 202 1.68 -36.24 -11.87
N PHE A 203 1.46 -35.32 -10.95
CA PHE A 203 0.13 -34.86 -10.54
C PHE A 203 -0.24 -33.58 -11.31
N ARG A 204 -1.54 -33.29 -11.36
CA ARG A 204 -2.04 -32.10 -12.07
C ARG A 204 -1.90 -30.84 -11.22
N GLU A 205 -1.90 -29.68 -11.86
CA GLU A 205 -1.72 -28.38 -11.20
C GLU A 205 -2.77 -28.09 -10.09
N GLY A 206 -3.97 -28.67 -10.21
CA GLY A 206 -5.03 -28.50 -9.21
C GLY A 206 -4.86 -29.36 -7.94
N ASP A 207 -4.01 -30.36 -7.94
CA ASP A 207 -3.77 -31.23 -6.77
C ASP A 207 -2.88 -30.49 -5.76
N ILE A 208 -3.02 -30.82 -4.44
CA ILE A 208 -2.18 -30.23 -3.39
C ILE A 208 -0.98 -31.16 -3.20
N LEU A 209 0.24 -30.60 -3.33
CA LEU A 209 1.50 -31.33 -3.20
C LEU A 209 2.32 -30.68 -2.10
N GLY A 210 2.62 -31.42 -1.04
CA GLY A 210 3.33 -30.91 0.13
C GLY A 210 4.49 -31.81 0.58
N ARG A 211 5.45 -31.20 1.27
CA ARG A 211 6.44 -31.92 2.09
C ARG A 211 6.04 -31.79 3.54
N ILE A 212 5.68 -32.90 4.17
CA ILE A 212 5.08 -32.94 5.50
C ILE A 212 6.07 -33.40 6.59
N GLY A 213 7.21 -33.94 6.20
CA GLY A 213 8.27 -34.40 7.09
C GLY A 213 9.65 -34.30 6.44
N GLY A 214 10.66 -34.92 7.04
CA GLY A 214 12.02 -34.95 6.53
C GLY A 214 12.12 -35.58 5.13
N ASP A 215 11.65 -36.80 5.00
CA ASP A 215 11.56 -37.62 3.78
C ASP A 215 10.11 -37.99 3.41
N GLU A 216 9.15 -37.39 4.09
CA GLU A 216 7.71 -37.62 3.91
C GLU A 216 7.04 -36.51 3.06
N PHE A 217 6.22 -36.93 2.12
CA PHE A 217 5.44 -36.07 1.24
C PHE A 217 3.96 -36.41 1.32
N GLY A 218 3.12 -35.39 1.16
CA GLY A 218 1.66 -35.52 1.08
C GLY A 218 1.15 -35.08 -0.28
N VAL A 219 0.21 -35.84 -0.83
CA VAL A 219 -0.48 -35.49 -2.07
C VAL A 219 -1.99 -35.60 -1.87
N ILE A 220 -2.74 -34.54 -2.19
CA ILE A 220 -4.19 -34.59 -2.21
C ILE A 220 -4.66 -34.51 -3.66
N MET A 221 -5.19 -35.60 -4.16
CA MET A 221 -5.85 -35.66 -5.46
C MET A 221 -7.30 -35.19 -5.32
N LYS A 222 -7.61 -34.05 -5.90
CA LYS A 222 -8.95 -33.44 -5.80
C LYS A 222 -9.92 -34.08 -6.78
N ASN A 223 -11.19 -34.23 -6.37
CA ASN A 223 -12.30 -34.63 -7.25
C ASN A 223 -11.97 -35.85 -8.13
N ILE A 224 -11.62 -36.95 -7.51
CA ILE A 224 -11.44 -38.24 -8.18
C ILE A 224 -12.79 -38.93 -8.38
N GLN A 225 -12.94 -39.66 -9.46
CA GLN A 225 -14.21 -40.36 -9.75
C GLN A 225 -14.31 -41.68 -8.99
N THR A 226 -13.22 -42.36 -8.81
CA THR A 226 -13.14 -43.67 -8.15
C THR A 226 -11.81 -43.81 -7.38
N LYS A 227 -11.81 -44.70 -6.36
CA LYS A 227 -10.59 -45.05 -5.60
C LYS A 227 -9.49 -45.61 -6.51
N ASP A 228 -9.86 -46.34 -7.57
CA ASP A 228 -8.90 -46.93 -8.50
C ASP A 228 -8.04 -45.90 -9.23
N ILE A 229 -8.54 -44.68 -9.40
CA ILE A 229 -7.77 -43.58 -10.00
C ILE A 229 -6.58 -43.22 -9.13
N ALA A 230 -6.78 -43.13 -7.81
CA ALA A 230 -5.70 -42.85 -6.87
C ALA A 230 -4.66 -43.98 -6.86
N MET A 231 -5.10 -45.23 -6.83
CA MET A 231 -4.22 -46.38 -6.89
C MET A 231 -3.37 -46.39 -8.18
N LYS A 232 -4.01 -46.26 -9.34
CA LYS A 232 -3.30 -46.19 -10.62
C LYS A 232 -2.29 -45.07 -10.68
N LYS A 233 -2.63 -43.89 -10.12
CA LYS A 233 -1.74 -42.75 -10.10
C LYS A 233 -0.54 -42.94 -9.16
N ALA A 234 -0.77 -43.56 -8.02
CA ALA A 234 0.29 -43.93 -7.10
C ALA A 234 1.23 -45.00 -7.69
N GLU A 235 0.69 -46.01 -8.40
CA GLU A 235 1.49 -47.02 -9.14
C GLU A 235 2.29 -46.39 -10.28
N GLU A 236 1.71 -45.43 -11.03
CA GLU A 236 2.42 -44.65 -12.05
C GLU A 236 3.60 -43.91 -11.45
N LEU A 237 3.39 -43.22 -10.31
CA LEU A 237 4.46 -42.53 -9.61
C LEU A 237 5.56 -43.50 -9.16
N LEU A 238 5.18 -44.63 -8.56
CA LEU A 238 6.12 -45.65 -8.14
C LEU A 238 6.99 -46.13 -9.30
N ALA A 239 6.39 -46.48 -10.43
CA ALA A 239 7.11 -46.90 -11.64
C ALA A 239 8.04 -45.81 -12.16
N LYS A 240 7.57 -44.54 -12.21
CA LYS A 240 8.41 -43.39 -12.61
C LYS A 240 9.60 -43.22 -11.67
N THR A 241 9.39 -43.35 -10.37
CA THR A 241 10.44 -43.20 -9.36
C THR A 241 11.50 -44.29 -9.54
N GLN A 242 11.09 -45.53 -9.77
CA GLN A 242 12.00 -46.65 -10.03
C GLN A 242 12.76 -46.53 -11.34
N ALA A 243 12.21 -45.87 -12.34
CA ALA A 243 12.87 -45.62 -13.62
C ALA A 243 13.78 -44.38 -13.59
N TYR A 244 13.59 -43.47 -12.62
CA TYR A 244 14.28 -42.19 -12.53
C TYR A 244 15.69 -42.36 -11.94
N LYS A 245 16.72 -42.28 -12.80
CA LYS A 245 18.12 -42.35 -12.38
C LYS A 245 18.57 -41.01 -11.82
N ILE A 246 19.25 -41.09 -10.69
CA ILE A 246 19.85 -39.96 -10.01
C ILE A 246 21.36 -40.06 -10.11
N ASP A 247 21.99 -39.18 -10.89
CA ASP A 247 23.43 -39.22 -11.17
C ASP A 247 24.28 -39.13 -9.88
N GLU A 248 23.80 -38.34 -8.92
CA GLU A 248 24.48 -38.17 -7.62
C GLU A 248 24.46 -39.44 -6.77
N LEU A 249 23.56 -40.38 -7.05
CA LEU A 249 23.53 -41.72 -6.47
C LEU A 249 24.32 -42.76 -7.32
N LYS A 250 25.26 -42.30 -8.16
CA LYS A 250 26.03 -43.14 -9.09
C LYS A 250 25.11 -43.93 -10.05
N GLY A 251 23.99 -43.30 -10.46
CA GLY A 251 23.02 -43.90 -11.35
C GLY A 251 22.04 -44.87 -10.68
N ASN A 252 22.04 -44.98 -9.36
CA ASN A 252 21.05 -45.74 -8.61
C ASN A 252 19.71 -44.96 -8.56
N ASN A 253 18.61 -45.68 -8.39
CA ASN A 253 17.28 -45.16 -8.28
C ASN A 253 16.92 -45.03 -6.79
N ILE A 254 15.92 -44.22 -6.52
CA ILE A 254 15.24 -44.19 -5.21
C ILE A 254 14.04 -45.13 -5.22
N SER A 255 13.67 -45.62 -4.06
CA SER A 255 12.45 -46.36 -3.82
C SER A 255 11.53 -45.53 -2.90
N ILE A 256 10.24 -45.66 -3.09
CA ILE A 256 9.23 -45.00 -2.26
C ILE A 256 8.16 -46.00 -1.82
N SER A 257 7.63 -45.79 -0.64
CA SER A 257 6.44 -46.48 -0.16
C SER A 257 5.26 -45.49 -0.08
N ILE A 258 4.07 -45.92 -0.42
CA ILE A 258 2.89 -45.06 -0.53
C ILE A 258 1.73 -45.66 0.25
N GLY A 259 1.11 -44.85 1.12
CA GLY A 259 -0.15 -45.16 1.78
C GLY A 259 -1.28 -44.25 1.28
N ILE A 260 -2.46 -44.78 1.04
CA ILE A 260 -3.61 -44.06 0.49
C ILE A 260 -4.80 -44.16 1.46
N SER A 261 -5.46 -43.01 1.70
CA SER A 261 -6.80 -42.90 2.29
C SER A 261 -7.69 -42.05 1.38
N THR A 262 -9.00 -42.10 1.57
CA THR A 262 -9.99 -41.41 0.72
C THR A 262 -11.04 -40.69 1.52
N ALA A 263 -11.37 -39.47 1.14
CA ALA A 263 -12.51 -38.74 1.65
C ALA A 263 -13.73 -38.94 0.76
N PRO A 264 -14.96 -38.98 1.33
CA PRO A 264 -15.26 -38.87 2.75
C PRO A 264 -15.18 -40.21 3.53
N GLN A 265 -14.88 -41.34 2.91
CA GLN A 265 -14.98 -42.67 3.51
C GLN A 265 -14.01 -42.91 4.66
N ASP A 266 -12.78 -42.41 4.50
CA ASP A 266 -11.72 -42.61 5.48
C ASP A 266 -11.48 -41.35 6.34
N GLY A 267 -12.31 -40.30 6.26
CA GLY A 267 -12.24 -39.09 7.07
C GLY A 267 -12.74 -37.86 6.32
N ASP A 268 -13.09 -36.85 7.09
CA ASP A 268 -13.61 -35.55 6.67
C ASP A 268 -12.66 -34.39 7.03
N CYS A 269 -11.51 -34.69 7.61
CA CYS A 269 -10.46 -33.72 7.89
C CYS A 269 -9.05 -34.28 7.59
N TYR A 270 -8.06 -33.38 7.45
CA TYR A 270 -6.68 -33.76 7.20
C TYR A 270 -6.16 -34.79 8.19
N MET A 271 -6.40 -34.59 9.47
CA MET A 271 -5.82 -35.43 10.52
C MET A 271 -6.33 -36.90 10.45
N ASP A 272 -7.59 -37.11 10.08
CA ASP A 272 -8.17 -38.44 9.93
C ASP A 272 -7.61 -39.12 8.69
N LEU A 273 -7.55 -38.42 7.57
CA LEU A 273 -6.95 -38.94 6.35
C LEU A 273 -5.49 -39.28 6.55
N TYR A 274 -4.73 -38.40 7.22
CA TYR A 274 -3.32 -38.63 7.54
C TYR A 274 -3.12 -39.90 8.35
N LYS A 275 -3.86 -40.07 9.46
CA LYS A 275 -3.74 -41.30 10.32
C LYS A 275 -3.98 -42.57 9.55
N ARG A 276 -4.97 -42.58 8.66
CA ARG A 276 -5.35 -43.79 7.90
C ARG A 276 -4.36 -44.05 6.76
N ALA A 277 -3.93 -43.02 6.06
CA ALA A 277 -2.88 -43.15 5.06
C ALA A 277 -1.55 -43.60 5.68
N ASP A 278 -1.19 -43.12 6.88
CA ASP A 278 -0.01 -43.54 7.62
C ASP A 278 -0.05 -45.03 7.99
N GLN A 279 -1.23 -45.52 8.43
CA GLN A 279 -1.40 -46.95 8.66
C GLN A 279 -1.18 -47.80 7.40
N ALA A 280 -1.69 -47.32 6.26
CA ALA A 280 -1.45 -47.96 4.98
C ALA A 280 0.02 -47.88 4.56
N LEU A 281 0.69 -46.76 4.77
CA LEU A 281 2.14 -46.58 4.52
C LEU A 281 2.97 -47.53 5.40
N TYR A 282 2.60 -47.68 6.66
CA TYR A 282 3.27 -48.62 7.55
C TYR A 282 3.14 -50.07 7.05
N GLN A 283 1.96 -50.45 6.53
CA GLN A 283 1.76 -51.75 5.89
C GLN A 283 2.64 -51.91 4.65
N ALA A 284 2.76 -50.87 3.80
CA ALA A 284 3.64 -50.89 2.63
C ALA A 284 5.08 -51.12 3.05
N LYS A 285 5.58 -50.43 4.07
CA LYS A 285 6.94 -50.55 4.59
C LYS A 285 7.19 -51.93 5.16
N ARG A 286 6.24 -52.51 5.94
CA ARG A 286 6.37 -53.86 6.50
C ARG A 286 6.30 -54.98 5.47
N SER A 287 5.58 -54.80 4.41
CA SER A 287 5.42 -55.79 3.34
C SER A 287 6.57 -55.82 2.35
N GLY A 288 7.69 -55.10 2.61
CA GLY A 288 8.90 -55.15 1.79
C GLY A 288 9.17 -53.85 1.06
N LYS A 289 8.50 -52.72 1.39
CA LYS A 289 8.71 -51.41 0.77
C LYS A 289 8.41 -51.38 -0.73
N ALA A 290 8.75 -50.30 -1.41
CA ALA A 290 8.59 -50.13 -2.88
C ALA A 290 7.18 -50.50 -3.38
N ARG A 291 6.13 -50.07 -2.69
CA ARG A 291 4.75 -50.42 -3.03
C ARG A 291 3.73 -49.42 -2.56
N VAL A 292 2.54 -49.58 -3.08
CA VAL A 292 1.34 -48.83 -2.69
C VAL A 292 0.44 -49.73 -1.84
N CYS A 293 -0.08 -49.17 -0.75
CA CYS A 293 -1.15 -49.81 0.05
C CYS A 293 -2.31 -48.83 0.25
N ASN A 294 -3.52 -49.33 0.12
CA ASN A 294 -4.73 -48.58 0.53
C ASN A 294 -5.04 -48.88 2.02
N TYR A 295 -5.60 -47.87 2.68
CA TYR A 295 -6.27 -48.12 3.95
C TYR A 295 -7.54 -48.98 3.71
N PHE A 296 -7.66 -50.08 4.40
CA PHE A 296 -8.87 -50.88 4.42
C PHE A 296 -9.50 -50.73 5.81
N SER A 297 -10.72 -50.18 5.84
CA SER A 297 -11.55 -50.12 7.06
C SER A 297 -12.18 -51.47 7.35
#